data_e5f90a763cf1962f1737f33130c81fd2
#
_entry.id   e5f90a763cf1962f1737f33130c81fd2
#
_cell.length_a   1.000
_cell.length_b   1.000
_cell.length_c   1.000
_cell.angle_alpha   90.00
_cell.angle_beta   90.00
_cell.angle_gamma   90.00
#
_symmetry.space_group_name_H-M   'P 1'
#
loop_
_entity.id
_entity.type
_entity.pdbx_description
1 polymer ?
#
loop_
_entity_poly.entity_id
_entity_poly.type
_entity_poly.pdbx_seq_one_letter_code
_entity_poly.pdbx_strand_id
1 'polypeptide(L)'
;MQSIKDKLITFCTILALVLTFACEEETPPDPTPPPPPPPVQEPEGSGIGEARDISSIDLVAEMGVGWNLGNSFDVTSRDKTFWGNPITSPAIINAVKLMGFKTLRIPITWGFNQSANAPYTIEANYLEEVKKVVDYGFKNNMHVIINVHHDNEWVKPLAAEAEETKDRLGSLWTQVSEFFKEYNDSLIFETLNEPRLEGIPQEWSGGTPEGRAFINDFHKVAVDAIRATGGNNEKRHIMIPTWAASTVPDAMNDLVIPNNDPKIIISLHSYFPWPFAGEASVAWGSEQDKSALEGELDRIRQKWIVEEGRPVILGEWGTIDQNPLQSRVEYAEFYAREAAERDLLTVVWDDGGMFRLFDRRNLTWPFSGIASTIVNASQK
;
A
#
# COMPACT_ATOMS: atom_id res chain seq x y z
N MET A 1 -32.04 66.16 20.31
CA MET A 1 -31.89 67.56 20.91
C MET A 1 -30.42 67.82 21.00
N GLN A 2 -29.97 68.59 20.12
CA GLN A 2 -29.37 69.94 20.34
C GLN A 2 -27.99 69.82 20.96
N SER A 3 -26.93 70.46 20.50
CA SER A 3 -26.76 71.60 19.60
C SER A 3 -25.29 72.06 19.73
N ILE A 4 -24.58 72.25 18.57
CA ILE A 4 -23.97 73.52 18.19
C ILE A 4 -22.96 74.14 19.23
N LYS A 5 -21.77 74.53 18.89
CA LYS A 5 -21.16 75.51 17.99
C LYS A 5 -19.67 75.66 18.30
N ASP A 6 -18.94 75.79 17.23
CA ASP A 6 -17.95 76.81 16.90
C ASP A 6 -17.11 77.51 18.00
N LYS A 7 -15.79 77.54 17.77
CA LYS A 7 -15.05 78.77 17.57
C LYS A 7 -13.67 78.58 16.97
N LEU A 8 -13.52 79.20 15.86
CA LEU A 8 -12.34 79.69 15.17
C LEU A 8 -11.42 80.55 16.09
N ILE A 9 -10.10 80.58 15.86
CA ILE A 9 -9.12 81.71 15.91
C ILE A 9 -7.78 81.10 15.48
N THR A 10 -7.30 81.34 14.29
CA THR A 10 -6.48 82.33 13.64
C THR A 10 -5.00 82.38 14.05
N PHE A 11 -4.14 82.14 13.05
CA PHE A 11 -2.83 82.66 12.66
C PHE A 11 -1.64 82.58 13.65
N CYS A 12 -0.59 81.84 13.27
CA CYS A 12 0.74 82.44 13.02
C CYS A 12 1.60 81.53 12.17
N THR A 13 2.00 82.02 11.03
CA THR A 13 2.96 81.47 10.06
C THR A 13 4.38 81.46 10.62
N ILE A 14 5.04 80.27 10.67
CA ILE A 14 6.50 80.21 10.67
C ILE A 14 6.88 79.21 9.60
N LEU A 15 7.52 79.65 8.55
CA LEU A 15 8.11 78.90 7.47
C LEU A 15 9.41 78.25 7.96
N ALA A 16 9.38 76.97 8.30
CA ALA A 16 10.58 76.18 8.52
C ALA A 16 10.75 75.23 7.34
N LEU A 17 11.76 75.51 6.53
CA LEU A 17 12.19 74.70 5.42
C LEU A 17 12.87 73.43 5.99
N VAL A 18 12.11 72.32 6.08
CA VAL A 18 12.68 71.03 6.40
C VAL A 18 12.99 70.31 5.08
N LEU A 19 14.28 70.21 4.75
CA LEU A 19 14.79 69.28 3.74
C LEU A 19 14.58 67.83 4.23
N THR A 20 13.54 67.20 3.76
CA THR A 20 13.38 65.72 3.94
C THR A 20 14.26 65.03 2.90
N PHE A 21 15.38 64.46 3.35
CA PHE A 21 16.04 63.39 2.60
C PHE A 21 15.09 62.20 2.63
N ALA A 22 14.46 61.89 1.51
CA ALA A 22 13.80 60.61 1.30
C ALA A 22 14.90 59.55 1.15
N CYS A 23 15.12 58.76 2.19
CA CYS A 23 15.75 57.48 2.01
C CYS A 23 14.73 56.62 1.28
N GLU A 24 14.91 56.34 0.00
CA GLU A 24 14.30 55.20 -0.66
C GLU A 24 14.87 53.96 0.01
N GLU A 25 14.08 53.26 0.83
CA GLU A 25 14.36 51.89 1.22
C GLU A 25 14.24 51.03 -0.04
N GLU A 26 15.40 50.61 -0.59
CA GLU A 26 15.43 49.56 -1.60
C GLU A 26 14.85 48.27 -0.96
N THR A 27 13.65 47.92 -1.38
CA THR A 27 13.11 46.61 -1.07
C THR A 27 14.06 45.56 -1.67
N PRO A 28 14.55 44.58 -0.88
CA PRO A 28 15.39 43.51 -1.42
C PRO A 28 14.63 42.81 -2.55
N PRO A 29 15.32 42.44 -3.64
CA PRO A 29 14.68 41.72 -4.74
C PRO A 29 14.05 40.43 -4.22
N ASP A 30 12.85 40.16 -4.70
CA ASP A 30 12.15 38.90 -4.42
C ASP A 30 13.10 37.71 -4.66
N PRO A 31 13.17 36.77 -3.75
CA PRO A 31 14.03 35.58 -3.94
C PRO A 31 13.64 34.90 -5.25
N THR A 32 14.59 34.80 -6.17
CA THR A 32 14.42 34.06 -7.42
C THR A 32 13.85 32.68 -7.09
N PRO A 33 12.74 32.27 -7.72
CA PRO A 33 12.21 30.91 -7.50
C PRO A 33 13.30 29.89 -7.79
N PRO A 34 13.39 28.81 -6.99
CA PRO A 34 14.36 27.76 -7.23
C PRO A 34 14.23 27.25 -8.67
N PRO A 35 15.33 26.91 -9.35
CA PRO A 35 15.26 26.35 -10.69
C PRO A 35 14.34 25.14 -10.70
N PRO A 36 13.56 24.92 -11.77
CA PRO A 36 12.75 23.72 -11.90
C PRO A 36 13.66 22.49 -11.73
N PRO A 37 13.17 21.44 -11.06
CA PRO A 37 13.95 20.20 -10.93
C PRO A 37 14.36 19.71 -12.32
N PRO A 38 15.57 19.13 -12.48
CA PRO A 38 16.02 18.61 -13.76
C PRO A 38 14.98 17.63 -14.31
N PRO A 39 14.80 17.54 -15.63
CA PRO A 39 13.88 16.59 -16.22
C PRO A 39 14.26 15.18 -15.75
N VAL A 40 13.30 14.50 -15.13
CA VAL A 40 13.47 13.14 -14.64
C VAL A 40 13.69 12.25 -15.87
N GLN A 41 14.89 11.64 -15.99
CA GLN A 41 15.09 10.59 -16.98
C GLN A 41 14.17 9.43 -16.62
N GLU A 42 13.28 9.05 -17.52
CA GLU A 42 12.44 7.86 -17.33
C GLU A 42 13.35 6.62 -17.25
N PRO A 43 13.27 5.84 -16.17
CA PRO A 43 14.06 4.61 -16.04
C PRO A 43 13.66 3.62 -17.14
N GLU A 44 14.63 3.00 -17.79
CA GLU A 44 14.40 1.97 -18.80
C GLU A 44 14.05 0.63 -18.11
N GLY A 45 12.75 0.29 -17.98
CA GLY A 45 12.30 -1.00 -17.52
C GLY A 45 10.93 -1.33 -18.15
N SER A 46 10.83 -2.41 -18.89
CA SER A 46 9.55 -2.80 -19.51
C SER A 46 8.77 -3.82 -18.68
N GLY A 47 9.40 -4.52 -17.75
CA GLY A 47 8.80 -5.68 -17.05
C GLY A 47 8.52 -6.89 -17.96
N ILE A 48 8.57 -6.73 -19.27
CA ILE A 48 8.37 -7.79 -20.25
C ILE A 48 9.67 -8.58 -20.40
N GLY A 49 9.57 -9.90 -20.42
CA GLY A 49 10.72 -10.78 -20.58
C GLY A 49 10.52 -12.11 -19.85
N GLU A 50 11.50 -13.01 -19.97
CA GLU A 50 11.43 -14.31 -19.32
C GLU A 50 11.58 -14.18 -17.80
N ALA A 51 10.72 -14.90 -17.05
CA ALA A 51 10.83 -15.00 -15.62
C ALA A 51 12.05 -15.86 -15.22
N ARG A 52 12.85 -15.34 -14.30
CA ARG A 52 13.98 -16.08 -13.71
C ARG A 52 13.46 -17.25 -12.87
N ASP A 53 14.23 -18.31 -12.78
CA ASP A 53 13.96 -19.40 -11.83
C ASP A 53 14.63 -19.10 -10.48
N ILE A 54 14.21 -18.04 -9.84
CA ILE A 54 14.70 -17.61 -8.52
C ILE A 54 13.82 -18.19 -7.41
N SER A 55 14.38 -18.46 -6.22
CA SER A 55 13.57 -18.87 -5.08
C SER A 55 12.72 -17.71 -4.56
N SER A 56 11.59 -18.02 -3.88
CA SER A 56 10.77 -16.95 -3.27
C SER A 56 11.52 -16.21 -2.17
N ILE A 57 12.42 -16.86 -1.45
CA ILE A 57 13.27 -16.25 -0.43
C ILE A 57 14.21 -15.21 -1.07
N ASP A 58 14.90 -15.60 -2.14
CA ASP A 58 15.83 -14.69 -2.83
C ASP A 58 15.08 -13.53 -3.48
N LEU A 59 13.90 -13.79 -4.10
CA LEU A 59 13.09 -12.71 -4.67
C LEU A 59 12.67 -11.69 -3.59
N VAL A 60 12.14 -12.16 -2.46
CA VAL A 60 11.69 -11.26 -1.38
C VAL A 60 12.86 -10.46 -0.81
N ALA A 61 14.06 -11.05 -0.75
CA ALA A 61 15.28 -10.34 -0.34
C ALA A 61 15.67 -9.22 -1.34
N GLU A 62 15.41 -9.39 -2.64
CA GLU A 62 15.67 -8.37 -3.67
C GLU A 62 14.61 -7.25 -3.68
N MET A 63 13.36 -7.56 -3.33
CA MET A 63 12.22 -6.64 -3.48
C MET A 63 12.40 -5.32 -2.70
N GLY A 64 12.90 -5.40 -1.47
CA GLY A 64 13.07 -4.22 -0.60
C GLY A 64 11.72 -3.61 -0.18
N VAL A 65 11.79 -2.59 0.70
CA VAL A 65 10.61 -1.98 1.32
C VAL A 65 9.60 -1.47 0.29
N GLY A 66 8.31 -1.69 0.57
CA GLY A 66 7.22 -1.38 -0.34
C GLY A 66 6.27 -0.29 0.15
N TRP A 67 5.46 0.18 -0.80
CA TRP A 67 4.41 1.18 -0.59
C TRP A 67 3.12 0.72 -1.29
N ASN A 68 1.98 0.89 -0.61
CA ASN A 68 0.66 0.60 -1.17
C ASN A 68 0.07 1.80 -1.89
N LEU A 69 -0.44 1.59 -3.11
CA LEU A 69 -1.28 2.54 -3.84
C LEU A 69 -2.75 2.40 -3.36
N GLY A 70 -2.99 2.59 -2.07
CA GLY A 70 -4.32 2.42 -1.47
C GLY A 70 -5.33 3.47 -1.92
N ASN A 71 -6.62 3.16 -1.82
CA ASN A 71 -7.74 4.02 -2.22
C ASN A 71 -7.63 4.55 -3.66
N SER A 72 -7.24 3.66 -4.59
CA SER A 72 -7.11 3.96 -6.02
C SER A 72 -7.81 2.92 -6.88
N PHE A 73 -7.22 1.74 -7.09
CA PHE A 73 -7.86 0.63 -7.81
C PHE A 73 -8.69 -0.28 -6.90
N ASP A 74 -8.51 -0.16 -5.60
CA ASP A 74 -9.24 -0.88 -4.55
C ASP A 74 -10.59 -0.24 -4.17
N VAL A 75 -10.94 0.91 -4.75
CA VAL A 75 -12.22 1.56 -4.49
C VAL A 75 -13.40 0.67 -4.89
N THR A 76 -14.47 0.71 -4.08
CA THR A 76 -15.72 -0.02 -4.34
C THR A 76 -16.61 0.74 -5.33
N SER A 77 -16.03 1.12 -6.47
CA SER A 77 -16.64 1.90 -7.54
C SER A 77 -15.88 1.73 -8.85
N ARG A 78 -16.54 2.03 -9.97
CA ARG A 78 -15.85 2.20 -11.27
C ARG A 78 -15.02 3.48 -11.34
N ASP A 79 -15.37 4.48 -10.55
CA ASP A 79 -14.62 5.75 -10.44
C ASP A 79 -13.48 5.61 -9.44
N LYS A 80 -12.26 5.55 -9.95
CA LYS A 80 -11.03 5.41 -9.15
C LYS A 80 -10.73 6.62 -8.26
N THR A 81 -11.48 7.71 -8.40
CA THR A 81 -11.38 8.90 -7.54
C THR A 81 -12.43 8.88 -6.41
N PHE A 82 -13.23 7.83 -6.31
CA PHE A 82 -14.39 7.73 -5.42
C PHE A 82 -14.04 8.01 -3.94
N TRP A 83 -12.89 7.55 -3.49
CA TRP A 83 -12.40 7.82 -2.12
C TRP A 83 -11.44 9.02 -2.04
N GLY A 84 -11.47 9.91 -3.04
CA GLY A 84 -10.84 11.24 -2.99
C GLY A 84 -9.42 11.32 -3.53
N ASN A 85 -8.76 10.24 -3.92
CA ASN A 85 -7.45 10.30 -4.55
C ASN A 85 -7.56 10.75 -6.02
N PRO A 86 -6.51 11.35 -6.60
CA PRO A 86 -6.46 11.63 -8.04
C PRO A 86 -6.24 10.35 -8.83
N ILE A 87 -6.54 10.38 -10.12
CA ILE A 87 -6.15 9.30 -11.04
C ILE A 87 -4.64 9.10 -10.96
N THR A 88 -4.22 7.84 -10.82
CA THR A 88 -2.80 7.48 -10.71
C THR A 88 -2.05 7.85 -11.98
N SER A 89 -0.95 8.58 -11.84
CA SER A 89 -0.09 9.04 -12.92
C SER A 89 1.34 8.51 -12.78
N PRO A 90 2.15 8.52 -13.85
CA PRO A 90 3.57 8.19 -13.77
C PRO A 90 4.33 9.01 -12.73
N ALA A 91 3.98 10.29 -12.56
CA ALA A 91 4.62 11.19 -11.61
C ALA A 91 4.42 10.75 -10.15
N ILE A 92 3.25 10.18 -9.82
CA ILE A 92 2.97 9.61 -8.48
C ILE A 92 3.94 8.46 -8.20
N ILE A 93 4.04 7.48 -9.09
CA ILE A 93 4.90 6.31 -8.88
C ILE A 93 6.39 6.69 -8.89
N ASN A 94 6.77 7.63 -9.76
CA ASN A 94 8.12 8.16 -9.75
C ASN A 94 8.48 8.85 -8.40
N ALA A 95 7.57 9.64 -7.82
CA ALA A 95 7.80 10.27 -6.52
C ALA A 95 7.96 9.23 -5.38
N VAL A 96 7.22 8.12 -5.44
CA VAL A 96 7.35 7.00 -4.52
C VAL A 96 8.72 6.33 -4.66
N LYS A 97 9.17 6.08 -5.89
CA LYS A 97 10.50 5.54 -6.17
C LYS A 97 11.62 6.46 -5.68
N LEU A 98 11.50 7.76 -5.93
CA LEU A 98 12.48 8.76 -5.50
C LEU A 98 12.57 8.89 -3.96
N MET A 99 11.50 8.57 -3.23
CA MET A 99 11.54 8.46 -1.76
C MET A 99 12.38 7.26 -1.30
N GLY A 100 12.58 6.25 -2.15
CA GLY A 100 13.40 5.08 -1.86
C GLY A 100 12.65 3.75 -1.80
N PHE A 101 11.33 3.75 -1.99
CA PHE A 101 10.54 2.50 -2.05
C PHE A 101 10.92 1.68 -3.29
N LYS A 102 11.01 0.37 -3.14
CA LYS A 102 11.42 -0.57 -4.19
C LYS A 102 10.31 -1.50 -4.64
N THR A 103 9.26 -1.66 -3.84
CA THR A 103 8.09 -2.49 -4.15
C THR A 103 6.83 -1.63 -4.18
N LEU A 104 6.02 -1.80 -5.20
CA LEU A 104 4.72 -1.17 -5.39
C LEU A 104 3.62 -2.24 -5.26
N ARG A 105 2.78 -2.16 -4.23
CA ARG A 105 1.55 -2.97 -4.18
C ARG A 105 0.39 -2.13 -4.70
N ILE A 106 -0.33 -2.69 -5.66
CA ILE A 106 -1.51 -2.08 -6.30
C ILE A 106 -2.73 -2.90 -5.88
N PRO A 107 -3.42 -2.50 -4.81
CA PRO A 107 -4.69 -3.11 -4.41
C PRO A 107 -5.75 -2.92 -5.52
N ILE A 108 -6.45 -4.00 -5.90
CA ILE A 108 -7.40 -3.95 -7.03
C ILE A 108 -8.71 -4.65 -6.67
N THR A 109 -9.82 -3.92 -6.77
CA THR A 109 -11.19 -4.47 -6.72
C THR A 109 -11.69 -4.72 -8.13
N TRP A 110 -11.99 -5.96 -8.45
CA TRP A 110 -12.33 -6.39 -9.81
C TRP A 110 -13.84 -6.41 -10.07
N GLY A 111 -14.65 -6.68 -9.03
CA GLY A 111 -16.08 -6.98 -9.16
C GLY A 111 -16.90 -5.93 -9.90
N PHE A 112 -16.51 -4.64 -9.80
CA PHE A 112 -17.16 -3.54 -10.52
C PHE A 112 -16.86 -3.50 -12.02
N ASN A 113 -15.81 -4.18 -12.46
CA ASN A 113 -15.35 -4.22 -13.85
C ASN A 113 -15.27 -5.66 -14.39
N GLN A 114 -15.98 -6.58 -13.73
CA GLN A 114 -16.14 -7.98 -14.11
C GLN A 114 -17.64 -8.30 -14.23
N SER A 115 -18.05 -9.13 -15.20
CA SER A 115 -19.44 -9.56 -15.30
C SER A 115 -19.84 -10.36 -14.05
N ALA A 116 -21.06 -10.14 -13.55
CA ALA A 116 -21.58 -10.82 -12.37
C ALA A 116 -21.92 -12.31 -12.63
N ASN A 117 -22.06 -12.70 -13.89
CA ASN A 117 -22.42 -14.06 -14.29
C ASN A 117 -21.32 -14.70 -15.11
N ALA A 118 -21.25 -16.03 -15.08
CA ALA A 118 -20.33 -16.79 -15.91
C ALA A 118 -20.41 -16.35 -17.39
N PRO A 119 -19.29 -16.24 -18.09
CA PRO A 119 -17.94 -16.66 -17.70
C PRO A 119 -17.16 -15.64 -16.86
N TYR A 120 -17.80 -14.70 -16.16
CA TYR A 120 -17.17 -13.69 -15.29
C TYR A 120 -16.11 -12.86 -16.00
N THR A 121 -16.44 -12.36 -17.18
CA THR A 121 -15.49 -11.64 -18.05
C THR A 121 -15.06 -10.30 -17.44
N ILE A 122 -13.77 -10.07 -17.34
CA ILE A 122 -13.21 -8.77 -16.97
C ILE A 122 -13.25 -7.83 -18.19
N GLU A 123 -13.64 -6.58 -17.98
CA GLU A 123 -13.64 -5.57 -19.04
C GLU A 123 -12.21 -5.33 -19.56
N ALA A 124 -11.99 -5.47 -20.86
CA ALA A 124 -10.66 -5.36 -21.44
C ALA A 124 -9.99 -4.00 -21.21
N ASN A 125 -10.78 -2.91 -21.20
CA ASN A 125 -10.28 -1.58 -20.89
C ASN A 125 -9.80 -1.46 -19.42
N TYR A 126 -10.40 -2.20 -18.50
CA TYR A 126 -9.97 -2.21 -17.10
C TYR A 126 -8.63 -2.94 -16.93
N LEU A 127 -8.43 -4.06 -17.61
CA LEU A 127 -7.12 -4.72 -17.67
C LEU A 127 -6.04 -3.79 -18.21
N GLU A 128 -6.34 -3.04 -19.27
CA GLU A 128 -5.40 -2.03 -19.82
C GLU A 128 -5.12 -0.87 -18.85
N GLU A 129 -6.09 -0.47 -18.04
CA GLU A 129 -5.89 0.55 -17.01
C GLU A 129 -4.99 0.05 -15.87
N VAL A 130 -5.21 -1.17 -15.41
CA VAL A 130 -4.31 -1.83 -14.42
C VAL A 130 -2.91 -1.96 -15.00
N LYS A 131 -2.79 -2.43 -16.24
CA LYS A 131 -1.51 -2.56 -16.95
C LYS A 131 -0.71 -1.26 -16.97
N LYS A 132 -1.35 -0.13 -17.24
CA LYS A 132 -0.67 1.17 -17.26
C LYS A 132 0.05 1.46 -15.93
N VAL A 133 -0.59 1.16 -14.81
CA VAL A 133 0.00 1.42 -13.48
C VAL A 133 1.05 0.38 -13.13
N VAL A 134 0.86 -0.88 -13.52
CA VAL A 134 1.90 -1.91 -13.45
C VAL A 134 3.14 -1.45 -14.23
N ASP A 135 2.97 -0.97 -15.46
CA ASP A 135 4.07 -0.45 -16.29
C ASP A 135 4.77 0.77 -15.68
N TYR A 136 4.05 1.63 -14.91
CA TYR A 136 4.69 2.73 -14.18
C TYR A 136 5.64 2.21 -13.10
N GLY A 137 5.28 1.13 -12.40
CA GLY A 137 6.16 0.45 -11.46
C GLY A 137 7.42 -0.07 -12.13
N PHE A 138 7.27 -0.80 -13.23
CA PHE A 138 8.39 -1.36 -13.99
C PHE A 138 9.32 -0.30 -14.56
N LYS A 139 8.79 0.78 -15.15
CA LYS A 139 9.58 1.93 -15.61
C LYS A 139 10.42 2.57 -14.53
N ASN A 140 10.03 2.41 -13.29
CA ASN A 140 10.77 2.84 -12.10
C ASN A 140 11.64 1.73 -11.48
N ASN A 141 11.85 0.60 -12.17
CA ASN A 141 12.58 -0.55 -11.66
C ASN A 141 12.08 -0.98 -10.26
N MET A 142 10.77 -1.10 -10.11
CA MET A 142 10.11 -1.58 -8.88
C MET A 142 9.57 -3.00 -9.11
N HIS A 143 9.55 -3.81 -8.07
CA HIS A 143 8.70 -4.98 -8.04
C HIS A 143 7.25 -4.53 -7.88
N VAL A 144 6.33 -5.26 -8.51
CA VAL A 144 4.91 -4.90 -8.51
C VAL A 144 4.07 -6.07 -8.00
N ILE A 145 3.19 -5.81 -7.06
CA ILE A 145 2.20 -6.78 -6.55
C ILE A 145 0.81 -6.31 -6.98
N ILE A 146 0.03 -7.20 -7.57
CA ILE A 146 -1.40 -6.99 -7.86
C ILE A 146 -2.23 -8.06 -7.17
N ASN A 147 -3.46 -7.73 -6.76
CA ASN A 147 -4.29 -8.65 -5.98
C ASN A 147 -5.79 -8.59 -6.33
N VAL A 148 -6.59 -9.37 -5.60
CA VAL A 148 -8.03 -9.25 -5.47
C VAL A 148 -8.32 -8.64 -4.09
N HIS A 149 -8.82 -7.38 -4.05
CA HIS A 149 -8.84 -6.58 -2.81
C HIS A 149 -10.23 -6.53 -2.14
N HIS A 150 -11.04 -5.51 -2.42
CA HIS A 150 -12.34 -5.33 -1.80
C HIS A 150 -13.48 -6.00 -2.59
N ASP A 151 -13.31 -7.27 -2.88
CA ASP A 151 -14.30 -8.09 -3.60
C ASP A 151 -15.16 -8.96 -2.65
N ASN A 152 -15.32 -8.51 -1.40
CA ASN A 152 -16.05 -9.21 -0.34
C ASN A 152 -17.53 -9.47 -0.66
N GLU A 153 -18.09 -8.74 -1.62
CA GLU A 153 -19.46 -8.97 -2.10
C GLU A 153 -19.65 -10.38 -2.67
N TRP A 154 -18.62 -10.96 -3.27
CA TRP A 154 -18.65 -12.28 -3.88
C TRP A 154 -17.59 -13.25 -3.38
N VAL A 155 -16.54 -12.80 -2.71
CA VAL A 155 -15.57 -13.67 -2.03
C VAL A 155 -16.14 -14.06 -0.68
N LYS A 156 -16.85 -15.19 -0.63
CA LYS A 156 -17.58 -15.64 0.55
C LYS A 156 -17.08 -17.00 1.04
N PRO A 157 -16.30 -17.07 2.13
CA PRO A 157 -15.89 -18.32 2.75
C PRO A 157 -17.04 -18.93 3.57
N LEU A 158 -18.13 -19.29 2.86
CA LEU A 158 -19.36 -19.84 3.40
C LEU A 158 -19.85 -20.97 2.50
N ALA A 159 -20.27 -22.09 3.07
CA ALA A 159 -20.66 -23.31 2.33
C ALA A 159 -21.69 -23.06 1.20
N ALA A 160 -22.63 -22.13 1.42
CA ALA A 160 -23.66 -21.84 0.42
C ALA A 160 -23.13 -21.09 -0.82
N GLU A 161 -21.98 -20.41 -0.73
CA GLU A 161 -21.47 -19.49 -1.75
C GLU A 161 -20.06 -19.88 -2.22
N ALA A 162 -19.40 -20.82 -1.55
CA ALA A 162 -18.00 -21.17 -1.79
C ALA A 162 -17.76 -21.70 -3.23
N GLU A 163 -18.68 -22.47 -3.81
CA GLU A 163 -18.53 -22.96 -5.19
C GLU A 163 -18.57 -21.82 -6.20
N GLU A 164 -19.52 -20.88 -6.06
CA GLU A 164 -19.57 -19.70 -6.94
C GLU A 164 -18.35 -18.83 -6.79
N THR A 165 -17.85 -18.64 -5.55
CA THR A 165 -16.58 -17.94 -5.30
C THR A 165 -15.41 -18.60 -6.02
N LYS A 166 -15.30 -19.93 -5.96
CA LYS A 166 -14.24 -20.70 -6.64
C LYS A 166 -14.31 -20.53 -8.16
N ASP A 167 -15.50 -20.69 -8.75
CA ASP A 167 -15.70 -20.55 -10.19
C ASP A 167 -15.30 -19.14 -10.67
N ARG A 168 -15.76 -18.11 -9.94
CA ARG A 168 -15.48 -16.72 -10.28
C ARG A 168 -14.01 -16.37 -10.10
N LEU A 169 -13.38 -16.82 -9.00
CA LEU A 169 -11.97 -16.57 -8.71
C LEU A 169 -11.05 -17.28 -9.71
N GLY A 170 -11.37 -18.53 -10.07
CA GLY A 170 -10.64 -19.28 -11.10
C GLY A 170 -10.71 -18.59 -12.46
N SER A 171 -11.91 -18.13 -12.86
CA SER A 171 -12.09 -17.35 -14.10
C SER A 171 -11.31 -16.03 -14.06
N LEU A 172 -11.33 -15.29 -12.94
CA LEU A 172 -10.61 -14.05 -12.77
C LEU A 172 -9.10 -14.27 -12.95
N TRP A 173 -8.52 -15.21 -12.17
CA TRP A 173 -7.08 -15.44 -12.23
C TRP A 173 -6.62 -16.03 -13.55
N THR A 174 -7.44 -16.81 -14.26
CA THR A 174 -7.14 -17.23 -15.63
C THR A 174 -6.98 -16.00 -16.55
N GLN A 175 -7.94 -15.07 -16.53
CA GLN A 175 -7.92 -13.89 -17.41
C GLN A 175 -6.76 -12.95 -17.06
N VAL A 176 -6.54 -12.64 -15.77
CA VAL A 176 -5.42 -11.80 -15.32
C VAL A 176 -4.09 -12.45 -15.69
N SER A 177 -3.94 -13.74 -15.46
CA SER A 177 -2.68 -14.46 -15.73
C SER A 177 -2.37 -14.54 -17.21
N GLU A 178 -3.34 -14.78 -18.09
CA GLU A 178 -3.14 -14.75 -19.54
C GLU A 178 -2.77 -13.34 -20.01
N PHE A 179 -3.40 -12.30 -19.47
CA PHE A 179 -3.13 -10.92 -19.86
C PHE A 179 -1.71 -10.47 -19.48
N PHE A 180 -1.21 -10.90 -18.29
CA PHE A 180 0.12 -10.54 -17.79
C PHE A 180 1.17 -11.64 -18.02
N LYS A 181 0.93 -12.59 -18.90
CA LYS A 181 1.77 -13.76 -19.10
C LYS A 181 3.22 -13.45 -19.49
N GLU A 182 3.42 -12.38 -20.27
CA GLU A 182 4.75 -11.98 -20.76
C GLU A 182 5.56 -11.17 -19.75
N TYR A 183 4.98 -10.83 -18.58
CA TYR A 183 5.69 -10.13 -17.54
C TYR A 183 6.59 -11.07 -16.74
N ASN A 184 7.81 -10.63 -16.44
CA ASN A 184 8.81 -11.41 -15.72
C ASN A 184 8.46 -11.60 -14.23
N ASP A 185 9.37 -12.18 -13.45
CA ASP A 185 9.23 -12.51 -12.03
C ASP A 185 9.11 -11.30 -11.10
N SER A 186 9.36 -10.08 -11.58
CA SER A 186 9.14 -8.86 -10.78
C SER A 186 7.65 -8.46 -10.69
N LEU A 187 6.74 -9.13 -11.44
CA LEU A 187 5.29 -9.06 -11.20
C LEU A 187 4.86 -10.23 -10.31
N ILE A 188 4.33 -9.92 -9.16
CA ILE A 188 3.84 -10.89 -8.17
C ILE A 188 2.31 -10.82 -8.12
N PHE A 189 1.65 -11.98 -8.05
CA PHE A 189 0.21 -12.05 -7.85
C PHE A 189 -0.11 -12.37 -6.40
N GLU A 190 -1.06 -11.67 -5.80
CA GLU A 190 -1.59 -11.96 -4.48
C GLU A 190 -3.04 -12.41 -4.64
N THR A 191 -3.31 -13.67 -4.31
CA THR A 191 -4.58 -14.33 -4.65
C THR A 191 -5.81 -13.63 -4.13
N LEU A 192 -5.73 -13.08 -2.92
CA LEU A 192 -6.78 -12.33 -2.21
C LEU A 192 -6.09 -11.33 -1.29
N ASN A 193 -6.82 -10.31 -0.80
CA ASN A 193 -6.34 -9.34 0.18
C ASN A 193 -6.52 -9.83 1.63
N GLU A 194 -7.71 -9.68 2.15
CA GLU A 194 -8.13 -10.03 3.51
C GLU A 194 -9.38 -10.90 3.47
N PRO A 195 -9.29 -12.12 2.92
CA PRO A 195 -10.46 -12.98 2.76
C PRO A 195 -11.05 -13.33 4.12
N ARG A 196 -12.34 -13.00 4.29
CA ARG A 196 -13.06 -13.22 5.54
C ARG A 196 -14.56 -13.23 5.32
N LEU A 197 -15.30 -13.70 6.30
CA LEU A 197 -16.75 -13.54 6.36
C LEU A 197 -17.06 -12.35 7.26
N GLU A 198 -17.60 -11.30 6.67
CA GLU A 198 -17.92 -10.05 7.37
C GLU A 198 -19.11 -10.23 8.32
N GLY A 199 -19.10 -9.50 9.44
CA GLY A 199 -20.18 -9.44 10.40
C GLY A 199 -20.28 -10.62 11.38
N ILE A 200 -19.35 -11.57 11.34
CA ILE A 200 -19.27 -12.64 12.34
C ILE A 200 -18.37 -12.22 13.53
N PRO A 201 -18.61 -12.77 14.74
CA PRO A 201 -17.77 -12.44 15.91
C PRO A 201 -16.29 -12.74 15.71
N GLN A 202 -15.95 -13.72 14.88
CA GLN A 202 -14.57 -14.13 14.61
C GLN A 202 -13.93 -13.41 13.41
N GLU A 203 -14.58 -12.42 12.83
CA GLU A 203 -14.12 -11.72 11.63
C GLU A 203 -12.63 -11.33 11.72
N TRP A 204 -12.23 -10.68 12.81
CA TRP A 204 -10.87 -10.17 13.02
C TRP A 204 -10.04 -10.98 14.04
N SER A 205 -10.56 -12.10 14.52
CA SER A 205 -9.87 -12.96 15.48
C SER A 205 -9.49 -14.34 14.94
N GLY A 206 -9.24 -14.44 13.64
CA GLY A 206 -8.75 -15.64 12.97
C GLY A 206 -9.82 -16.51 12.32
N GLY A 207 -11.08 -16.08 12.31
CA GLY A 207 -12.17 -16.78 11.64
C GLY A 207 -12.60 -18.10 12.28
N THR A 208 -13.44 -18.82 11.58
CA THR A 208 -13.84 -20.18 11.96
C THR A 208 -12.98 -21.23 11.24
N PRO A 209 -12.79 -22.45 11.80
CA PRO A 209 -12.07 -23.52 11.09
C PRO A 209 -12.66 -23.84 9.71
N GLU A 210 -13.98 -23.83 9.58
CA GLU A 210 -14.67 -24.03 8.30
C GLU A 210 -14.37 -22.90 7.32
N GLY A 211 -14.44 -21.65 7.76
CA GLY A 211 -14.13 -20.50 6.91
C GLY A 211 -12.68 -20.49 6.42
N ARG A 212 -11.73 -20.85 7.29
CA ARG A 212 -10.30 -21.01 6.91
C ARG A 212 -10.10 -22.13 5.89
N ALA A 213 -10.86 -23.23 6.00
CA ALA A 213 -10.81 -24.31 5.01
C ALA A 213 -11.29 -23.85 3.63
N PHE A 214 -12.37 -23.05 3.54
CA PHE A 214 -12.80 -22.46 2.27
C PHE A 214 -11.76 -21.52 1.68
N ILE A 215 -11.08 -20.71 2.51
CA ILE A 215 -10.01 -19.83 2.03
C ILE A 215 -8.84 -20.64 1.44
N ASN A 216 -8.48 -21.75 2.04
CA ASN A 216 -7.47 -22.66 1.48
C ASN A 216 -7.92 -23.22 0.10
N ASP A 217 -9.18 -23.58 -0.05
CA ASP A 217 -9.73 -23.98 -1.35
C ASP A 217 -9.68 -22.84 -2.38
N PHE A 218 -9.97 -21.62 -1.97
CA PHE A 218 -9.89 -20.43 -2.84
C PHE A 218 -8.45 -20.18 -3.31
N HIS A 219 -7.47 -20.29 -2.42
CA HIS A 219 -6.06 -20.20 -2.79
C HIS A 219 -5.67 -21.29 -3.77
N LYS A 220 -6.12 -22.52 -3.52
CA LYS A 220 -5.82 -23.63 -4.43
C LYS A 220 -6.37 -23.39 -5.82
N VAL A 221 -7.62 -22.94 -5.95
CA VAL A 221 -8.24 -22.63 -7.24
C VAL A 221 -7.50 -21.48 -7.95
N ALA A 222 -7.14 -20.43 -7.24
CA ALA A 222 -6.40 -19.29 -7.81
C ALA A 222 -5.01 -19.74 -8.30
N VAL A 223 -4.25 -20.48 -7.48
CA VAL A 223 -2.91 -20.98 -7.86
C VAL A 223 -3.00 -21.92 -9.06
N ASP A 224 -3.95 -22.85 -9.06
CA ASP A 224 -4.15 -23.78 -10.17
C ASP A 224 -4.48 -23.03 -11.48
N ALA A 225 -5.36 -22.04 -11.42
CA ALA A 225 -5.73 -21.20 -12.57
C ALA A 225 -4.52 -20.42 -13.11
N ILE A 226 -3.73 -19.80 -12.23
CA ILE A 226 -2.50 -19.08 -12.61
C ILE A 226 -1.52 -20.03 -13.30
N ARG A 227 -1.20 -21.17 -12.69
CA ARG A 227 -0.24 -22.15 -13.21
C ARG A 227 -0.68 -22.77 -14.55
N ALA A 228 -1.97 -22.99 -14.72
CA ALA A 228 -2.54 -23.57 -15.96
C ALA A 228 -2.34 -22.70 -17.20
N THR A 229 -2.12 -21.40 -17.04
CA THR A 229 -1.85 -20.50 -18.17
C THR A 229 -0.46 -20.69 -18.78
N GLY A 230 0.49 -21.30 -18.04
CA GLY A 230 1.84 -21.61 -18.52
C GLY A 230 2.75 -20.40 -18.73
N GLY A 231 3.85 -20.57 -19.46
CA GLY A 231 4.83 -19.52 -19.71
C GLY A 231 5.45 -18.97 -18.40
N ASN A 232 5.59 -17.66 -18.27
CA ASN A 232 6.14 -17.06 -17.05
C ASN A 232 5.33 -17.37 -15.79
N ASN A 233 4.04 -17.69 -15.96
CA ASN A 233 3.18 -18.02 -14.81
C ASN A 233 3.51 -19.38 -14.18
N GLU A 234 4.25 -20.25 -14.85
CA GLU A 234 4.79 -21.48 -14.23
C GLU A 234 5.82 -21.17 -13.13
N LYS A 235 6.55 -20.05 -13.27
CA LYS A 235 7.60 -19.61 -12.35
C LYS A 235 7.17 -18.40 -11.51
N ARG A 236 6.00 -17.82 -11.76
CA ARG A 236 5.53 -16.61 -11.08
C ARG A 236 5.40 -16.83 -9.58
N HIS A 237 5.89 -15.87 -8.80
CA HIS A 237 5.69 -15.87 -7.37
C HIS A 237 4.26 -15.44 -7.03
N ILE A 238 3.64 -16.16 -6.11
CA ILE A 238 2.24 -15.95 -5.73
C ILE A 238 2.18 -15.77 -4.21
N MET A 239 1.55 -14.69 -3.78
CA MET A 239 1.25 -14.42 -2.37
C MET A 239 -0.11 -15.01 -2.01
N ILE A 240 -0.19 -15.65 -0.86
CA ILE A 240 -1.44 -16.13 -0.27
C ILE A 240 -1.60 -15.60 1.15
N PRO A 241 -2.71 -14.94 1.48
CA PRO A 241 -2.99 -14.48 2.84
C PRO A 241 -3.60 -15.59 3.70
N THR A 242 -3.50 -15.41 5.01
CA THR A 242 -4.33 -16.13 5.99
C THR A 242 -5.75 -15.55 6.00
N TRP A 243 -6.66 -16.09 6.84
CA TRP A 243 -7.92 -15.43 7.15
C TRP A 243 -7.69 -13.97 7.56
N ALA A 244 -8.33 -13.03 6.85
CA ALA A 244 -8.17 -11.58 7.05
C ALA A 244 -6.68 -11.11 7.00
N ALA A 245 -5.81 -11.82 6.30
CA ALA A 245 -4.36 -11.65 6.34
C ALA A 245 -3.78 -11.58 7.78
N SER A 246 -4.48 -12.18 8.74
CA SER A 246 -4.24 -12.06 10.17
C SER A 246 -3.00 -12.84 10.63
N THR A 247 -2.33 -12.30 11.63
CA THR A 247 -1.21 -12.92 12.36
C THR A 247 -1.66 -13.78 13.53
N VAL A 248 -2.96 -13.97 13.73
CA VAL A 248 -3.53 -14.83 14.78
C VAL A 248 -3.05 -16.27 14.58
N PRO A 249 -2.58 -16.96 15.65
CA PRO A 249 -2.02 -18.30 15.54
C PRO A 249 -2.89 -19.30 14.79
N ASP A 250 -4.19 -19.35 15.06
CA ASP A 250 -5.11 -20.28 14.39
C ASP A 250 -5.19 -20.02 12.88
N ALA A 251 -5.21 -18.73 12.47
CA ALA A 251 -5.21 -18.37 11.05
C ALA A 251 -3.91 -18.76 10.36
N MET A 252 -2.76 -18.57 11.02
CA MET A 252 -1.46 -18.97 10.49
C MET A 252 -1.28 -20.48 10.45
N ASN A 253 -1.74 -21.19 11.46
CA ASN A 253 -1.55 -22.65 11.55
C ASN A 253 -2.43 -23.45 10.58
N ASP A 254 -3.61 -22.93 10.26
CA ASP A 254 -4.55 -23.60 9.35
C ASP A 254 -4.34 -23.25 7.88
N LEU A 255 -3.41 -22.31 7.55
CA LEU A 255 -3.09 -21.98 6.16
C LEU A 255 -2.37 -23.16 5.50
N VAL A 256 -2.91 -23.63 4.39
CA VAL A 256 -2.36 -24.72 3.59
C VAL A 256 -1.70 -24.17 2.33
N ILE A 257 -0.46 -24.58 2.09
CA ILE A 257 0.27 -24.22 0.86
C ILE A 257 -0.28 -25.03 -0.32
N PRO A 258 -0.93 -24.38 -1.32
CA PRO A 258 -1.47 -25.11 -2.47
C PRO A 258 -0.38 -25.91 -3.20
N ASN A 259 -0.63 -27.19 -3.43
CA ASN A 259 0.24 -28.10 -4.19
C ASN A 259 1.69 -28.20 -3.66
N ASN A 260 1.99 -27.74 -2.46
CA ASN A 260 3.36 -27.54 -1.96
C ASN A 260 4.20 -26.67 -2.91
N ASP A 261 3.57 -25.74 -3.63
CA ASP A 261 4.20 -24.91 -4.65
C ASP A 261 5.38 -24.11 -4.04
N PRO A 262 6.62 -24.25 -4.57
CA PRO A 262 7.79 -23.61 -4.00
C PRO A 262 7.84 -22.08 -4.23
N LYS A 263 6.98 -21.56 -5.11
CA LYS A 263 6.92 -20.12 -5.44
C LYS A 263 5.86 -19.36 -4.63
N ILE A 264 5.36 -19.96 -3.55
CA ILE A 264 4.41 -19.29 -2.64
C ILE A 264 5.15 -18.43 -1.63
N ILE A 265 4.62 -17.23 -1.44
CA ILE A 265 4.99 -16.23 -0.44
C ILE A 265 3.79 -16.05 0.50
N ILE A 266 4.04 -15.92 1.80
CA ILE A 266 2.97 -15.68 2.77
C ILE A 266 2.68 -14.19 2.85
N SER A 267 1.40 -13.81 2.70
CA SER A 267 0.91 -12.44 2.88
C SER A 267 0.25 -12.29 4.24
N LEU A 268 0.72 -11.35 5.03
CA LEU A 268 0.12 -11.00 6.32
C LEU A 268 -0.01 -9.47 6.44
N HIS A 269 -1.00 -9.02 7.20
CA HIS A 269 -1.20 -7.63 7.56
C HIS A 269 -1.03 -7.48 9.07
N SER A 270 -0.21 -6.55 9.51
CA SER A 270 0.05 -6.36 10.93
C SER A 270 0.06 -4.88 11.32
N TYR A 271 -1.10 -4.36 11.66
CA TYR A 271 -1.27 -3.04 12.27
C TYR A 271 -1.14 -3.11 13.80
N PHE A 272 -0.18 -3.89 14.28
CA PHE A 272 -0.02 -4.15 15.72
C PHE A 272 0.77 -3.04 16.44
N PRO A 273 0.26 -2.52 17.57
CA PRO A 273 -1.06 -2.79 18.15
C PRO A 273 -2.15 -1.91 17.51
N TRP A 274 -3.28 -2.49 17.15
CA TRP A 274 -4.39 -1.79 16.49
C TRP A 274 -4.89 -0.55 17.23
N PRO A 275 -5.04 -0.55 18.59
CA PRO A 275 -5.47 0.64 19.32
C PRO A 275 -4.58 1.87 19.09
N PHE A 276 -3.28 1.68 18.84
CA PHE A 276 -2.38 2.77 18.42
C PHE A 276 -2.46 2.99 16.90
N ALA A 277 -2.26 1.94 16.13
CA ALA A 277 -2.08 2.07 14.69
C ALA A 277 -3.32 2.58 13.95
N GLY A 278 -4.52 2.07 14.29
CA GLY A 278 -5.76 2.31 13.59
C GLY A 278 -6.80 3.17 14.32
N GLU A 279 -6.66 3.37 15.64
CA GLU A 279 -7.65 4.10 16.43
C GLU A 279 -7.11 5.35 17.15
N ALA A 280 -5.80 5.49 17.27
CA ALA A 280 -5.13 6.51 18.09
C ALA A 280 -5.70 6.59 19.54
N SER A 281 -6.15 5.45 20.07
CA SER A 281 -6.81 5.38 21.38
C SER A 281 -5.83 5.14 22.53
N VAL A 282 -4.59 4.77 22.25
CA VAL A 282 -3.50 4.57 23.21
C VAL A 282 -2.21 5.22 22.74
N ALA A 283 -1.30 5.53 23.67
CA ALA A 283 0.06 5.91 23.33
C ALA A 283 0.89 4.66 22.98
N TRP A 284 2.01 4.86 22.25
CA TRP A 284 2.98 3.82 21.95
C TRP A 284 4.40 4.34 22.22
N GLY A 285 5.31 3.44 22.56
CA GLY A 285 6.74 3.73 22.70
C GLY A 285 7.37 3.27 24.01
N SER A 286 6.57 2.70 24.93
CA SER A 286 7.12 2.05 26.12
C SER A 286 7.92 0.79 25.76
N GLU A 287 8.81 0.37 26.64
CA GLU A 287 9.55 -0.89 26.46
C GLU A 287 8.61 -2.11 26.37
N GLN A 288 7.46 -2.03 27.03
CA GLN A 288 6.44 -3.08 26.92
C GLN A 288 5.81 -3.11 25.53
N ASP A 289 5.53 -1.96 24.94
CA ASP A 289 4.97 -1.88 23.58
C ASP A 289 5.96 -2.44 22.54
N LYS A 290 7.24 -2.08 22.68
CA LYS A 290 8.31 -2.56 21.83
C LYS A 290 8.46 -4.07 21.94
N SER A 291 8.56 -4.59 23.15
CA SER A 291 8.68 -6.04 23.37
C SER A 291 7.46 -6.82 22.89
N ALA A 292 6.26 -6.25 22.96
CA ALA A 292 5.06 -6.87 22.41
C ALA A 292 5.11 -6.95 20.88
N LEU A 293 5.58 -5.90 20.20
CA LEU A 293 5.75 -5.88 18.75
C LEU A 293 6.86 -6.85 18.31
N GLU A 294 7.99 -6.89 19.02
CA GLU A 294 9.04 -7.90 18.78
C GLU A 294 8.49 -9.31 18.87
N GLY A 295 7.71 -9.61 19.91
CA GLY A 295 7.06 -10.90 20.09
C GLY A 295 6.06 -11.27 18.99
N GLU A 296 5.36 -10.27 18.41
CA GLU A 296 4.51 -10.44 17.23
C GLU A 296 5.33 -10.87 16.01
N LEU A 297 6.39 -10.11 15.70
CA LEU A 297 7.26 -10.35 14.55
C LEU A 297 8.07 -11.65 14.69
N ASP A 298 8.53 -11.98 15.91
CA ASP A 298 9.22 -13.25 16.22
C ASP A 298 8.32 -14.45 15.94
N ARG A 299 7.04 -14.39 16.33
CA ARG A 299 6.06 -15.45 16.09
C ARG A 299 5.83 -15.67 14.60
N ILE A 300 5.70 -14.59 13.83
CA ILE A 300 5.56 -14.67 12.36
C ILE A 300 6.80 -15.32 11.74
N ARG A 301 7.98 -14.84 12.10
CA ARG A 301 9.26 -15.38 11.61
C ARG A 301 9.42 -16.85 11.97
N GLN A 302 9.15 -17.22 13.22
CA GLN A 302 9.29 -18.60 13.70
C GLN A 302 8.42 -19.54 12.87
N LYS A 303 7.13 -19.22 12.72
CA LYS A 303 6.20 -20.08 11.98
C LYS A 303 6.60 -20.22 10.52
N TRP A 304 6.82 -19.12 9.81
CA TRP A 304 6.90 -19.20 8.36
C TRP A 304 8.31 -19.32 7.80
N ILE A 305 9.28 -18.60 8.37
CA ILE A 305 10.64 -18.61 7.86
C ILE A 305 11.43 -19.79 8.44
N VAL A 306 11.33 -20.01 9.77
CA VAL A 306 12.14 -21.03 10.44
C VAL A 306 11.54 -22.44 10.27
N GLU A 307 10.23 -22.60 10.50
CA GLU A 307 9.55 -23.90 10.48
C GLU A 307 9.16 -24.34 9.06
N GLU A 308 8.59 -23.42 8.26
CA GLU A 308 8.03 -23.74 6.94
C GLU A 308 8.99 -23.41 5.78
N GLY A 309 10.07 -22.64 6.03
CA GLY A 309 11.01 -22.21 4.98
C GLY A 309 10.37 -21.30 3.93
N ARG A 310 9.36 -20.51 4.30
CA ARG A 310 8.60 -19.63 3.41
C ARG A 310 8.87 -18.16 3.73
N PRO A 311 9.12 -17.32 2.72
CA PRO A 311 9.24 -15.89 2.96
C PRO A 311 7.89 -15.27 3.26
N VAL A 312 7.92 -14.16 3.99
CA VAL A 312 6.73 -13.39 4.40
C VAL A 312 6.83 -11.97 3.88
N ILE A 313 5.72 -11.47 3.35
CA ILE A 313 5.51 -10.05 3.09
C ILE A 313 4.40 -9.55 4.03
N LEU A 314 4.75 -8.57 4.88
CA LEU A 314 3.77 -7.80 5.64
C LEU A 314 3.16 -6.78 4.67
N GLY A 315 2.10 -7.21 3.97
CA GLY A 315 1.48 -6.49 2.84
C GLY A 315 0.85 -5.17 3.23
N GLU A 316 0.45 -5.03 4.52
CA GLU A 316 -0.07 -3.79 5.07
C GLU A 316 0.34 -3.60 6.52
N TRP A 317 0.75 -2.38 6.83
CA TRP A 317 1.02 -1.85 8.16
C TRP A 317 1.10 -0.32 8.10
N GLY A 318 1.02 0.35 9.24
CA GLY A 318 1.12 1.81 9.27
C GLY A 318 0.39 2.40 10.46
N THR A 319 0.28 3.71 10.51
CA THR A 319 -0.44 4.45 11.57
C THR A 319 -1.25 5.59 11.00
N ILE A 320 -2.43 5.82 11.57
CA ILE A 320 -3.27 6.96 11.19
C ILE A 320 -2.66 8.30 11.63
N ASP A 321 -3.03 9.36 10.93
CA ASP A 321 -2.46 10.71 11.12
C ASP A 321 -2.96 11.44 12.38
N GLN A 322 -3.95 10.89 13.09
CA GLN A 322 -4.41 11.38 14.40
C GLN A 322 -3.41 11.09 15.53
N ASN A 323 -2.49 10.15 15.34
CA ASN A 323 -1.41 9.94 16.29
C ASN A 323 -0.40 11.10 16.25
N PRO A 324 0.25 11.45 17.40
CA PRO A 324 1.33 12.43 17.41
C PRO A 324 2.44 12.07 16.42
N LEU A 325 2.89 13.05 15.63
CA LEU A 325 3.90 12.83 14.58
C LEU A 325 5.16 12.13 15.11
N GLN A 326 5.66 12.55 16.28
CA GLN A 326 6.86 11.96 16.89
C GLN A 326 6.66 10.48 17.18
N SER A 327 5.52 10.09 17.76
CA SER A 327 5.20 8.69 18.05
C SER A 327 5.06 7.85 16.77
N ARG A 328 4.52 8.44 15.69
CA ARG A 328 4.45 7.79 14.36
C ARG A 328 5.83 7.53 13.78
N VAL A 329 6.75 8.49 13.89
CA VAL A 329 8.15 8.33 13.43
C VAL A 329 8.86 7.24 14.22
N GLU A 330 8.75 7.26 15.56
CA GLU A 330 9.37 6.25 16.44
C GLU A 330 8.82 4.84 16.17
N TYR A 331 7.49 4.73 16.02
CA TYR A 331 6.85 3.47 15.65
C TYR A 331 7.33 2.97 14.29
N ALA A 332 7.36 3.85 13.28
CA ALA A 332 7.76 3.48 11.94
C ALA A 332 9.23 3.03 11.86
N GLU A 333 10.12 3.71 12.59
CA GLU A 333 11.52 3.30 12.72
C GLU A 333 11.63 1.91 13.35
N PHE A 334 11.01 1.74 14.50
CA PHE A 334 11.10 0.50 15.26
C PHE A 334 10.51 -0.68 14.47
N TYR A 335 9.31 -0.50 13.92
CA TYR A 335 8.62 -1.55 13.14
C TYR A 335 9.44 -1.97 11.91
N ALA A 336 9.89 -1.00 11.12
CA ALA A 336 10.62 -1.29 9.89
C ALA A 336 11.97 -1.98 10.15
N ARG A 337 12.69 -1.56 11.18
CA ARG A 337 13.96 -2.16 11.60
C ARG A 337 13.76 -3.58 12.12
N GLU A 338 12.84 -3.76 13.08
CA GLU A 338 12.58 -5.07 13.68
C GLU A 338 12.06 -6.10 12.67
N ALA A 339 11.23 -5.66 11.71
CA ALA A 339 10.79 -6.51 10.62
C ALA A 339 11.96 -6.89 9.70
N ALA A 340 12.81 -5.92 9.31
CA ALA A 340 13.97 -6.17 8.47
C ALA A 340 14.96 -7.14 9.14
N GLU A 341 15.28 -6.98 10.42
CA GLU A 341 16.15 -7.88 11.18
C GLU A 341 15.63 -9.34 11.22
N ARG A 342 14.32 -9.52 11.02
CA ARG A 342 13.65 -10.83 11.00
C ARG A 342 13.39 -11.37 9.61
N ASP A 343 13.95 -10.79 8.56
CA ASP A 343 13.73 -11.17 7.16
C ASP A 343 12.25 -11.02 6.70
N LEU A 344 11.50 -10.14 7.34
CA LEU A 344 10.12 -9.81 6.98
C LEU A 344 10.12 -8.57 6.09
N LEU A 345 9.70 -8.72 4.84
CA LEU A 345 9.53 -7.58 3.94
C LEU A 345 8.25 -6.83 4.32
N THR A 346 8.32 -5.49 4.35
CA THR A 346 7.17 -4.66 4.71
C THR A 346 6.71 -3.78 3.55
N VAL A 347 5.39 -3.61 3.41
CA VAL A 347 4.75 -2.71 2.45
C VAL A 347 3.81 -1.78 3.22
N VAL A 348 4.23 -0.52 3.41
CA VAL A 348 3.47 0.44 4.21
C VAL A 348 2.15 0.80 3.53
N TRP A 349 1.08 0.89 4.31
CA TRP A 349 -0.22 1.34 3.81
C TRP A 349 -0.28 2.86 3.70
N ASP A 350 -0.68 3.35 2.53
CA ASP A 350 -0.93 4.76 2.26
C ASP A 350 -2.21 4.88 1.43
N ASP A 351 -3.28 5.32 2.08
CA ASP A 351 -4.61 5.49 1.47
C ASP A 351 -4.86 6.90 0.92
N GLY A 352 -3.89 7.81 1.08
CA GLY A 352 -4.09 9.24 0.79
C GLY A 352 -5.07 9.95 1.75
N GLY A 353 -5.63 9.21 2.72
CA GLY A 353 -6.58 9.65 3.75
C GLY A 353 -5.97 9.63 5.15
N MET A 354 -6.51 8.78 6.05
CA MET A 354 -6.06 8.70 7.44
C MET A 354 -4.65 8.13 7.60
N PHE A 355 -4.24 7.20 6.74
CA PHE A 355 -2.88 6.62 6.72
C PHE A 355 -1.94 7.35 5.79
N ARG A 356 -2.30 8.55 5.36
CA ARG A 356 -1.54 9.31 4.37
C ARG A 356 -0.10 9.57 4.79
N LEU A 357 0.82 9.21 3.88
CA LEU A 357 2.23 9.61 3.91
C LEU A 357 2.56 10.55 2.77
N PHE A 358 1.93 10.36 1.60
CA PHE A 358 2.17 11.08 0.36
C PHE A 358 0.93 11.83 -0.13
N ASP A 359 1.08 13.11 -0.42
CA ASP A 359 0.06 13.92 -1.10
C ASP A 359 0.18 13.73 -2.61
N ARG A 360 -0.68 12.88 -3.16
CA ARG A 360 -0.68 12.49 -4.57
C ARG A 360 -1.11 13.62 -5.52
N ARG A 361 -1.80 14.65 -5.03
CA ARG A 361 -2.21 15.82 -5.85
C ARG A 361 -1.08 16.80 -6.04
N ASN A 362 -0.34 17.06 -4.97
CA ASN A 362 0.73 18.05 -4.95
C ASN A 362 2.12 17.41 -5.13
N LEU A 363 2.21 16.09 -5.21
CA LEU A 363 3.45 15.30 -5.31
C LEU A 363 4.43 15.62 -4.17
N THR A 364 3.92 15.80 -2.96
CA THR A 364 4.71 16.14 -1.77
C THR A 364 4.55 15.08 -0.67
N TRP A 365 5.52 15.04 0.22
CA TRP A 365 5.51 14.15 1.39
C TRP A 365 5.30 14.97 2.66
N PRO A 366 4.06 15.23 3.08
CA PRO A 366 3.78 16.06 4.26
C PRO A 366 4.38 15.46 5.54
N PHE A 367 4.59 14.16 5.56
CA PHE A 367 5.23 13.41 6.65
C PHE A 367 6.52 12.74 6.16
N SER A 368 7.38 13.50 5.45
CA SER A 368 8.63 12.97 4.87
C SER A 368 9.52 12.27 5.89
N GLY A 369 9.51 12.72 7.16
CA GLY A 369 10.23 12.08 8.24
C GLY A 369 9.80 10.62 8.47
N ILE A 370 8.50 10.29 8.34
CA ILE A 370 8.01 8.91 8.47
C ILE A 370 8.49 8.08 7.27
N ALA A 371 8.24 8.54 6.05
CA ALA A 371 8.58 7.80 4.83
C ALA A 371 10.09 7.53 4.71
N SER A 372 10.94 8.56 4.96
CA SER A 372 12.40 8.39 4.94
C SER A 372 12.88 7.46 6.06
N THR A 373 12.27 7.51 7.23
CA THR A 373 12.58 6.62 8.36
C THR A 373 12.27 5.17 8.00
N ILE A 374 11.10 4.90 7.42
CA ILE A 374 10.74 3.55 6.96
C ILE A 374 11.79 3.02 5.97
N VAL A 375 12.13 3.82 4.95
CA VAL A 375 13.10 3.40 3.94
C VAL A 375 14.48 3.14 4.54
N ASN A 376 14.95 4.01 5.42
CA ASN A 376 16.27 3.86 6.04
C ASN A 376 16.33 2.69 7.02
N ALA A 377 15.33 2.53 7.87
CA ALA A 377 15.27 1.47 8.87
C ALA A 377 15.06 0.07 8.26
N SER A 378 14.50 -0.02 7.05
CA SER A 378 14.35 -1.29 6.32
C SER A 378 15.62 -1.76 5.59
N GLN A 379 16.72 -0.98 5.63
CA GLN A 379 18.00 -1.38 5.04
C GLN A 379 18.79 -2.23 6.06
N LYS A 380 19.25 -3.41 5.61
CA LYS A 380 20.14 -4.28 6.40
C LYS A 380 21.60 -3.88 6.23
#